data_d9d3e7c06d2aa91e9d83e49139ff848e
#
_entry.id   d9d3e7c06d2aa91e9d83e49139ff848e
#
_cell.length_a   1.000
_cell.length_b   1.000
_cell.length_c   1.000
_cell.angle_alpha   90.00
_cell.angle_beta   90.00
_cell.angle_gamma   90.00
#
_symmetry.space_group_name_H-M   'P 1'
#
loop_
_entity.id
_entity.type
_entity.pdbx_description
1 polymer ?
#
loop_
_entity_poly.entity_id
_entity_poly.type
_entity_poly.pdbx_seq_one_letter_code
_entity_poly.pdbx_strand_id
1 'polypeptide(L)'
;MPLPQLDPAQYDAQLAEKAARLEELLAPFDAPAAEVFDSPREHYRLRAEFRLWREDGQRHYAMFEQGDKHKAILIDDFPIASRRINELMPQLKAAWQASEVLSFKLFQVEFLTTLAGDALITLAYHRPLDEAWQAEAEQLAADLGVSLVGRSKGKRIVIGRDYVEEQLVVAGRSFRYRQPEGAFTQPNGEVCQKMLNWAFEALGERDDDLLELYCGNGNFTLPLATRVRRVLATEISKTSVNAALANIEDNGIDNIELVRLSAEELTQALNEVRPFRRLAHIDLKSYQFGSIFV
;
A
#
# COMPACT_ATOMS: atom_id res chain seq x y z
N MET A 1 19.53 0.03 6.94
CA MET A 1 19.08 0.14 8.33
C MET A 1 19.20 -1.25 8.90
N PRO A 2 19.82 -1.44 10.06
CA PRO A 2 19.63 -2.69 10.76
C PRO A 2 18.12 -2.92 10.87
N LEU A 3 17.69 -4.19 10.88
CA LEU A 3 16.31 -4.52 11.18
C LEU A 3 15.91 -3.68 12.39
N PRO A 4 14.79 -2.96 12.36
CA PRO A 4 14.37 -2.23 13.53
C PRO A 4 14.27 -3.23 14.66
N GLN A 5 15.21 -3.17 15.59
CA GLN A 5 15.03 -3.82 16.86
C GLN A 5 13.82 -3.14 17.47
N LEU A 6 12.70 -3.82 17.34
CA LEU A 6 11.46 -3.32 17.90
C LEU A 6 11.59 -3.45 19.41
N ASP A 7 11.82 -2.34 20.07
CA ASP A 7 11.69 -2.21 21.50
C ASP A 7 10.48 -1.30 21.78
N PRO A 8 9.31 -1.88 22.09
CA PRO A 8 8.12 -1.11 22.40
C PRO A 8 8.30 -0.11 23.54
N ALA A 9 9.26 -0.37 24.45
CA ALA A 9 9.57 0.54 25.56
C ALA A 9 10.26 1.83 25.09
N GLN A 10 10.90 1.82 23.93
CA GLN A 10 11.54 3.00 23.35
C GLN A 10 10.64 3.80 22.42
N TYR A 11 9.41 3.36 22.21
CA TYR A 11 8.50 3.97 21.23
C TYR A 11 8.29 5.47 21.46
N ASP A 12 7.98 5.86 22.71
CA ASP A 12 7.68 7.26 23.03
C ASP A 12 8.91 8.17 22.85
N ALA A 13 10.10 7.67 23.22
CA ALA A 13 11.35 8.37 22.99
C ALA A 13 11.67 8.55 21.49
N GLN A 14 11.47 7.50 20.69
CA GLN A 14 11.63 7.57 19.23
C GLN A 14 10.62 8.51 18.56
N LEU A 15 9.38 8.53 19.03
CA LEU A 15 8.36 9.44 18.52
C LEU A 15 8.72 10.89 18.82
N ALA A 16 9.13 11.19 20.05
CA ALA A 16 9.56 12.52 20.46
C ALA A 16 10.80 13.01 19.68
N GLU A 17 11.80 12.13 19.47
CA GLU A 17 12.98 12.44 18.65
C GLU A 17 12.62 12.78 17.21
N LYS A 18 11.71 12.00 16.59
CA LYS A 18 11.26 12.26 15.20
C LYS A 18 10.47 13.55 15.09
N ALA A 19 9.61 13.86 16.08
CA ALA A 19 8.86 15.11 16.11
C ALA A 19 9.80 16.30 16.25
N ALA A 20 10.74 16.27 17.20
CA ALA A 20 11.72 17.32 17.37
C ALA A 20 12.61 17.56 16.13
N ARG A 21 13.03 16.48 15.45
CA ARG A 21 13.77 16.57 14.19
C ARG A 21 12.96 17.24 13.08
N LEU A 22 11.65 16.96 13.00
CA LEU A 22 10.77 17.61 12.02
C LEU A 22 10.62 19.10 12.33
N GLU A 23 10.41 19.47 13.59
CA GLU A 23 10.33 20.87 14.04
C GLU A 23 11.61 21.65 13.72
N GLU A 24 12.78 21.06 14.01
CA GLU A 24 14.09 21.65 13.65
C GLU A 24 14.23 21.87 12.14
N LEU A 25 13.83 20.88 11.33
CA LEU A 25 13.88 20.96 9.87
C LEU A 25 12.96 22.07 9.31
N LEU A 26 11.82 22.28 9.91
CA LEU A 26 10.81 23.23 9.46
C LEU A 26 10.96 24.63 10.07
N ALA A 27 11.74 24.79 11.14
CA ALA A 27 11.96 26.08 11.81
C ALA A 27 12.35 27.24 10.87
N PRO A 28 13.21 27.05 9.82
CA PRO A 28 13.54 28.14 8.91
C PRO A 28 12.38 28.64 8.04
N PHE A 29 11.28 27.90 7.98
CA PHE A 29 10.13 28.18 7.11
C PHE A 29 8.92 28.77 7.86
N ASP A 30 9.07 29.12 9.14
CA ASP A 30 7.98 29.61 10.00
C ASP A 30 6.73 28.71 9.96
N ALA A 31 6.96 27.39 9.91
CA ALA A 31 5.90 26.40 9.85
C ALA A 31 5.13 26.33 11.17
N PRO A 32 3.82 26.04 11.15
CA PRO A 32 3.05 25.82 12.36
C PRO A 32 3.60 24.60 13.14
N ALA A 33 3.30 24.54 14.44
CA ALA A 33 3.64 23.38 15.26
C ALA A 33 3.07 22.09 14.65
N ALA A 34 3.88 21.02 14.62
CA ALA A 34 3.46 19.75 14.06
C ALA A 34 2.42 19.08 14.97
N GLU A 35 1.34 18.59 14.37
CA GLU A 35 0.43 17.65 15.02
C GLU A 35 1.01 16.24 14.95
N VAL A 36 1.13 15.58 16.10
CA VAL A 36 1.75 14.25 16.21
C VAL A 36 0.69 13.20 16.48
N PHE A 37 0.60 12.22 15.57
CA PHE A 37 -0.30 11.07 15.70
C PHE A 37 0.51 9.81 16.00
N ASP A 38 0.17 9.15 17.11
CA ASP A 38 0.81 7.90 17.51
C ASP A 38 0.40 6.71 16.62
N SER A 39 1.27 5.72 16.57
CA SER A 39 1.03 4.41 15.95
C SER A 39 0.86 3.35 17.04
N PRO A 40 0.16 2.24 16.76
CA PRO A 40 0.36 1.04 17.57
C PRO A 40 1.84 0.71 17.66
N ARG A 41 2.27 0.22 18.83
CA ARG A 41 3.69 -0.09 19.06
C ARG A 41 4.15 -1.35 18.35
N GLU A 42 3.22 -2.27 18.10
CA GLU A 42 3.40 -3.56 17.43
C GLU A 42 2.26 -3.81 16.45
N HIS A 43 2.45 -4.76 15.54
CA HIS A 43 1.42 -5.29 14.64
C HIS A 43 0.74 -4.27 13.72
N TYR A 44 1.39 -3.14 13.48
CA TYR A 44 0.82 -2.04 12.69
C TYR A 44 1.05 -2.17 11.17
N ARG A 45 2.01 -3.03 10.77
CA ARG A 45 2.45 -3.11 9.37
C ARG A 45 1.64 -4.14 8.61
N LEU A 46 0.86 -3.68 7.63
CA LEU A 46 -0.04 -4.50 6.82
C LEU A 46 0.65 -5.17 5.63
N ARG A 47 1.90 -4.82 5.35
CA ARG A 47 2.69 -5.40 4.26
C ARG A 47 4.08 -5.77 4.73
N ALA A 48 4.53 -6.98 4.37
CA ALA A 48 5.87 -7.45 4.66
C ALA A 48 6.41 -8.28 3.49
N GLU A 49 7.69 -8.12 3.19
CA GLU A 49 8.40 -8.84 2.15
C GLU A 49 9.62 -9.52 2.76
N PHE A 50 9.80 -10.80 2.47
CA PHE A 50 10.92 -11.59 2.92
C PHE A 50 11.58 -12.31 1.76
N ARG A 51 12.91 -12.32 1.74
CA ARG A 51 13.66 -13.29 0.95
C ARG A 51 13.63 -14.65 1.61
N LEU A 52 13.84 -15.72 0.84
CA LEU A 52 14.05 -17.04 1.41
C LEU A 52 15.53 -17.36 1.40
N TRP A 53 16.04 -17.65 2.57
CA TRP A 53 17.40 -18.09 2.80
C TRP A 53 17.45 -19.59 3.06
N ARG A 54 18.44 -20.29 2.50
CA ARG A 54 18.62 -21.72 2.74
C ARG A 54 19.74 -21.93 3.76
N GLU A 55 19.39 -22.56 4.87
CA GLU A 55 20.29 -22.94 5.94
C GLU A 55 19.93 -24.34 6.39
N ASP A 56 20.93 -25.22 6.64
CA ASP A 56 20.78 -26.62 7.06
C ASP A 56 19.75 -27.42 6.24
N GLY A 57 19.71 -27.18 4.93
CA GLY A 57 18.79 -27.84 4.01
C GLY A 57 17.36 -27.32 4.00
N GLN A 58 17.01 -26.43 4.93
CA GLN A 58 15.69 -25.82 5.06
C GLN A 58 15.66 -24.39 4.49
N ARG A 59 14.46 -23.90 4.17
CA ARG A 59 14.24 -22.49 3.80
C ARG A 59 13.61 -21.74 4.95
N HIS A 60 14.15 -20.54 5.19
CA HIS A 60 13.69 -19.62 6.24
C HIS A 60 13.38 -18.27 5.63
N TYR A 61 12.43 -17.54 6.23
CA TYR A 61 12.30 -16.12 5.95
C TYR A 61 13.57 -15.40 6.36
N ALA A 62 14.03 -14.49 5.53
CA ALA A 62 15.23 -13.72 5.82
C ALA A 62 15.09 -12.27 5.40
N MET A 63 15.70 -11.39 6.16
CA MET A 63 16.01 -10.02 5.79
C MET A 63 17.53 -9.84 5.76
N PHE A 64 17.99 -8.74 5.19
CA PHE A 64 19.41 -8.46 5.05
C PHE A 64 19.76 -7.12 5.66
N GLU A 65 20.94 -7.00 6.24
CA GLU A 65 21.47 -5.71 6.65
C GLU A 65 21.64 -4.80 5.44
N GLN A 66 21.38 -3.52 5.62
CA GLN A 66 21.56 -2.55 4.55
C GLN A 66 23.02 -2.51 4.10
N GLY A 67 23.25 -2.82 2.81
CA GLY A 67 24.57 -2.84 2.21
C GLY A 67 25.26 -4.19 2.22
N ASP A 68 24.77 -5.19 2.96
CA ASP A 68 25.32 -6.55 2.99
C ASP A 68 24.27 -7.60 2.59
N LYS A 69 24.36 -8.06 1.33
CA LYS A 69 23.47 -9.09 0.77
C LYS A 69 23.85 -10.52 1.19
N HIS A 70 24.95 -10.70 1.91
CA HIS A 70 25.46 -12.00 2.32
C HIS A 70 25.16 -12.33 3.77
N LYS A 71 24.80 -11.33 4.57
CA LYS A 71 24.45 -11.50 5.97
C LYS A 71 22.93 -11.56 6.12
N ALA A 72 22.41 -12.79 6.02
CA ALA A 72 20.98 -13.04 6.25
C ALA A 72 20.67 -13.01 7.74
N ILE A 73 19.59 -12.34 8.10
CA ILE A 73 18.98 -12.38 9.43
C ILE A 73 17.71 -13.20 9.29
N LEU A 74 17.69 -14.38 9.91
CA LEU A 74 16.54 -15.25 9.88
C LEU A 74 15.40 -14.66 10.69
N ILE A 75 14.18 -14.76 10.16
CA ILE A 75 12.98 -14.20 10.72
C ILE A 75 11.99 -15.34 10.96
N ASP A 76 11.66 -15.60 12.22
CA ASP A 76 10.62 -16.57 12.56
C ASP A 76 9.29 -15.88 12.91
N ASP A 77 9.37 -14.71 13.52
CA ASP A 77 8.25 -13.80 13.72
C ASP A 77 8.67 -12.36 13.35
N PHE A 78 7.69 -11.50 13.09
CA PHE A 78 7.95 -10.11 12.73
C PHE A 78 7.00 -9.19 13.51
N PRO A 79 7.36 -8.77 14.74
CA PRO A 79 6.45 -8.06 15.65
C PRO A 79 5.81 -6.80 15.11
N ILE A 80 6.45 -6.12 14.14
CA ILE A 80 5.85 -4.96 13.49
C ILE A 80 4.77 -5.33 12.46
N ALA A 81 4.84 -6.55 11.88
CA ALA A 81 3.84 -6.99 10.92
C ALA A 81 2.50 -7.27 11.61
N SER A 82 1.41 -7.12 10.87
CA SER A 82 0.06 -7.39 11.38
C SER A 82 -0.04 -8.78 12.02
N ARG A 83 -0.97 -8.94 12.95
CA ARG A 83 -1.22 -10.27 13.55
C ARG A 83 -1.50 -11.31 12.48
N ARG A 84 -2.26 -10.94 11.44
CA ARG A 84 -2.59 -11.84 10.33
C ARG A 84 -1.34 -12.31 9.56
N ILE A 85 -0.35 -11.43 9.33
CA ILE A 85 0.93 -11.83 8.72
C ILE A 85 1.67 -12.83 9.62
N ASN A 86 1.79 -12.53 10.93
CA ASN A 86 2.48 -13.41 11.87
C ASN A 86 1.77 -14.76 12.04
N GLU A 87 0.45 -14.83 11.91
CA GLU A 87 -0.32 -16.09 11.89
C GLU A 87 -0.06 -16.89 10.62
N LEU A 88 0.06 -16.23 9.46
CA LEU A 88 0.27 -16.87 8.16
C LEU A 88 1.71 -17.35 7.97
N MET A 89 2.70 -16.67 8.52
CA MET A 89 4.12 -16.99 8.36
C MET A 89 4.46 -18.45 8.70
N PRO A 90 4.15 -18.99 9.89
CA PRO A 90 4.48 -20.37 10.23
C PRO A 90 3.69 -21.38 9.39
N GLN A 91 2.43 -21.10 9.05
CA GLN A 91 1.60 -21.99 8.24
C GLN A 91 2.14 -22.10 6.81
N LEU A 92 2.48 -20.97 6.19
CA LEU A 92 3.10 -20.94 4.87
C LEU A 92 4.48 -21.60 4.88
N LYS A 93 5.29 -21.40 5.95
CA LYS A 93 6.59 -22.06 6.12
C LYS A 93 6.42 -23.59 6.16
N ALA A 94 5.46 -24.09 6.92
CA ALA A 94 5.15 -25.52 6.96
C ALA A 94 4.75 -26.08 5.57
N ALA A 95 3.91 -25.35 4.83
CA ALA A 95 3.44 -25.76 3.51
C ALA A 95 4.61 -25.93 2.51
N TRP A 96 5.49 -24.96 2.37
CA TRP A 96 6.62 -25.11 1.44
C TRP A 96 7.70 -26.10 1.93
N GLN A 97 7.79 -26.35 3.24
CA GLN A 97 8.67 -27.41 3.75
C GLN A 97 8.14 -28.82 3.43
N ALA A 98 6.82 -28.99 3.39
CA ALA A 98 6.16 -30.24 3.03
C ALA A 98 6.06 -30.49 1.51
N SER A 99 6.20 -29.43 0.68
CA SER A 99 6.02 -29.51 -0.77
C SER A 99 7.29 -29.11 -1.53
N GLU A 100 7.83 -30.04 -2.32
CA GLU A 100 8.93 -29.75 -3.25
C GLU A 100 8.47 -28.81 -4.38
N VAL A 101 7.22 -28.94 -4.83
CA VAL A 101 6.62 -28.12 -5.88
C VAL A 101 6.52 -26.65 -5.44
N LEU A 102 6.03 -26.38 -4.24
CA LEU A 102 5.94 -25.02 -3.71
C LEU A 102 7.30 -24.44 -3.34
N SER A 103 8.23 -25.27 -2.87
CA SER A 103 9.54 -24.78 -2.41
C SER A 103 10.57 -24.62 -3.51
N PHE A 104 10.49 -25.37 -4.64
CA PHE A 104 11.53 -25.37 -5.67
C PHE A 104 11.73 -23.99 -6.30
N LYS A 105 12.92 -23.41 -6.10
CA LYS A 105 13.31 -22.08 -6.57
C LYS A 105 12.39 -20.93 -6.13
N LEU A 106 11.61 -21.09 -5.07
CA LEU A 106 10.96 -20.00 -4.37
C LEU A 106 12.06 -19.14 -3.71
N PHE A 107 12.06 -17.84 -3.98
CA PHE A 107 13.11 -16.94 -3.48
C PHE A 107 12.60 -15.75 -2.69
N GLN A 108 11.30 -15.41 -2.82
CA GLN A 108 10.69 -14.28 -2.13
C GLN A 108 9.24 -14.55 -1.83
N VAL A 109 8.80 -14.08 -0.68
CA VAL A 109 7.41 -14.07 -0.25
C VAL A 109 7.04 -12.65 0.14
N GLU A 110 5.87 -12.20 -0.32
CA GLU A 110 5.29 -10.94 0.08
C GLU A 110 3.90 -11.18 0.65
N PHE A 111 3.61 -10.54 1.78
CA PHE A 111 2.29 -10.52 2.42
C PHE A 111 1.68 -9.14 2.27
N LEU A 112 0.43 -9.09 1.90
CA LEU A 112 -0.41 -7.90 1.93
C LEU A 112 -1.68 -8.24 2.70
N THR A 113 -1.94 -7.51 3.78
CA THR A 113 -3.13 -7.70 4.63
C THR A 113 -3.87 -6.40 4.82
N THR A 114 -5.06 -6.47 5.43
CA THR A 114 -5.89 -5.32 5.77
C THR A 114 -6.18 -5.27 7.26
N LEU A 115 -6.74 -4.16 7.75
CA LEU A 115 -7.19 -4.04 9.14
C LEU A 115 -8.29 -5.06 9.48
N ALA A 116 -9.12 -5.41 8.48
CA ALA A 116 -10.17 -6.43 8.63
C ALA A 116 -9.66 -7.87 8.54
N GLY A 117 -8.35 -8.08 8.26
CA GLY A 117 -7.73 -9.40 8.20
C GLY A 117 -7.81 -10.09 6.83
N ASP A 118 -8.29 -9.41 5.78
CA ASP A 118 -8.15 -9.92 4.40
C ASP A 118 -6.67 -10.03 4.04
N ALA A 119 -6.30 -11.04 3.27
CA ALA A 119 -4.89 -11.35 3.01
C ALA A 119 -4.64 -11.84 1.59
N LEU A 120 -3.51 -11.40 1.04
CA LEU A 120 -2.96 -11.86 -0.21
C LEU A 120 -1.47 -12.19 -0.01
N ILE A 121 -1.06 -13.36 -0.52
CA ILE A 121 0.34 -13.79 -0.49
C ILE A 121 0.88 -13.85 -1.90
N THR A 122 2.03 -13.23 -2.14
CA THR A 122 2.77 -13.36 -3.40
C THR A 122 3.98 -14.26 -3.22
N LEU A 123 4.07 -15.31 -4.03
CA LEU A 123 5.19 -16.26 -4.09
C LEU A 123 5.98 -16.02 -5.38
N ALA A 124 7.25 -15.61 -5.26
CA ALA A 124 8.10 -15.31 -6.41
C ALA A 124 9.17 -16.39 -6.64
N TYR A 125 9.29 -16.81 -7.91
CA TYR A 125 10.09 -17.97 -8.30
C TYR A 125 11.12 -17.66 -9.37
N HIS A 126 12.29 -18.34 -9.28
CA HIS A 126 13.27 -18.40 -10.35
C HIS A 126 13.07 -19.63 -11.28
N ARG A 127 11.82 -20.02 -11.51
CA ARG A 127 11.44 -21.08 -12.44
C ARG A 127 10.09 -20.77 -13.08
N PRO A 128 9.74 -21.37 -14.25
CA PRO A 128 8.35 -21.32 -14.75
C PRO A 128 7.38 -21.98 -13.76
N LEU A 129 6.16 -21.44 -13.71
CA LEU A 129 5.05 -22.03 -12.96
C LEU A 129 4.23 -22.91 -13.91
N ASP A 130 3.91 -24.11 -13.47
CA ASP A 130 3.20 -25.14 -14.21
C ASP A 130 1.87 -25.52 -13.54
N GLU A 131 1.16 -26.48 -14.11
CA GLU A 131 -0.12 -26.98 -13.59
C GLU A 131 0.01 -27.62 -12.21
N ALA A 132 1.12 -28.32 -11.96
CA ALA A 132 1.37 -28.91 -10.64
C ALA A 132 1.50 -27.84 -9.56
N TRP A 133 2.24 -26.76 -9.87
CA TRP A 133 2.32 -25.61 -8.98
C TRP A 133 0.94 -24.98 -8.75
N GLN A 134 0.15 -24.82 -9.81
CA GLN A 134 -1.17 -24.20 -9.69
C GLN A 134 -2.10 -25.03 -8.79
N ALA A 135 -2.13 -26.34 -8.95
CA ALA A 135 -2.97 -27.24 -8.15
C ALA A 135 -2.62 -27.17 -6.65
N GLU A 136 -1.32 -27.18 -6.31
CA GLU A 136 -0.88 -27.07 -4.93
C GLU A 136 -1.10 -25.66 -4.36
N ALA A 137 -0.97 -24.60 -5.18
CA ALA A 137 -1.26 -23.25 -4.79
C ALA A 137 -2.75 -23.01 -4.52
N GLU A 138 -3.65 -23.63 -5.29
CA GLU A 138 -5.10 -23.60 -5.06
C GLU A 138 -5.46 -24.23 -3.71
N GLN A 139 -4.88 -25.40 -3.41
CA GLN A 139 -5.07 -26.04 -2.12
C GLN A 139 -4.54 -25.19 -0.96
N LEU A 140 -3.31 -24.66 -1.11
CA LEU A 140 -2.69 -23.79 -0.11
C LEU A 140 -3.52 -22.54 0.16
N ALA A 141 -4.02 -21.87 -0.89
CA ALA A 141 -4.86 -20.70 -0.76
C ALA A 141 -6.16 -21.01 0.02
N ALA A 142 -6.78 -22.16 -0.26
CA ALA A 142 -7.98 -22.62 0.45
C ALA A 142 -7.68 -22.92 1.93
N ASP A 143 -6.59 -23.64 2.22
CA ASP A 143 -6.21 -24.03 3.59
C ASP A 143 -5.89 -22.82 4.46
N LEU A 144 -5.25 -21.78 3.88
CA LEU A 144 -4.89 -20.55 4.58
C LEU A 144 -6.00 -19.50 4.60
N GLY A 145 -7.06 -19.68 3.78
CA GLY A 145 -8.13 -18.70 3.60
C GLY A 145 -7.62 -17.36 3.05
N VAL A 146 -6.76 -17.40 2.01
CA VAL A 146 -6.13 -16.21 1.40
C VAL A 146 -6.23 -16.24 -0.11
N SER A 147 -6.06 -15.09 -0.74
CA SER A 147 -5.70 -15.03 -2.16
C SER A 147 -4.20 -15.23 -2.33
N LEU A 148 -3.79 -15.85 -3.46
CA LEU A 148 -2.40 -16.15 -3.72
C LEU A 148 -1.99 -15.75 -5.15
N VAL A 149 -0.81 -15.14 -5.29
CA VAL A 149 -0.22 -14.80 -6.58
C VAL A 149 1.13 -15.49 -6.73
N GLY A 150 1.26 -16.29 -7.78
CA GLY A 150 2.55 -16.84 -8.20
C GLY A 150 3.19 -15.95 -9.25
N ARG A 151 4.45 -15.57 -9.03
CA ARG A 151 5.24 -14.77 -9.98
C ARG A 151 6.47 -15.52 -10.44
N SER A 152 6.71 -15.50 -11.74
CA SER A 152 7.98 -15.93 -12.33
C SER A 152 8.28 -15.06 -13.55
N LYS A 153 9.47 -15.22 -14.15
CA LYS A 153 9.85 -14.43 -15.34
C LYS A 153 8.80 -14.57 -16.44
N GLY A 154 8.08 -13.48 -16.71
CA GLY A 154 7.09 -13.42 -17.78
C GLY A 154 5.75 -14.13 -17.51
N LYS A 155 5.54 -14.71 -16.32
CA LYS A 155 4.30 -15.39 -15.96
C LYS A 155 3.78 -14.94 -14.59
N ARG A 156 2.48 -14.71 -14.50
CA ARG A 156 1.74 -14.42 -13.28
C ARG A 156 0.51 -15.33 -13.24
N ILE A 157 0.32 -16.03 -12.15
CA ILE A 157 -0.87 -16.88 -11.90
C ILE A 157 -1.54 -16.32 -10.66
N VAL A 158 -2.84 -16.12 -10.73
CA VAL A 158 -3.67 -15.59 -9.64
C VAL A 158 -4.63 -16.68 -9.18
N ILE A 159 -4.64 -16.96 -7.90
CA ILE A 159 -5.58 -17.85 -7.22
C ILE A 159 -6.46 -16.96 -6.32
N GLY A 160 -7.75 -16.91 -6.62
CA GLY A 160 -8.65 -15.98 -5.98
C GLY A 160 -8.59 -14.58 -6.60
N ARG A 161 -8.29 -13.56 -5.80
CA ARG A 161 -8.18 -12.16 -6.22
C ARG A 161 -6.72 -11.72 -6.29
N ASP A 162 -6.43 -10.72 -7.11
CA ASP A 162 -5.10 -10.07 -7.15
C ASP A 162 -5.06 -8.75 -6.36
N TYR A 163 -5.96 -8.59 -5.42
CA TYR A 163 -6.07 -7.47 -4.50
C TYR A 163 -6.66 -7.93 -3.16
N VAL A 164 -6.42 -7.14 -2.14
CA VAL A 164 -7.15 -7.23 -0.86
C VAL A 164 -8.18 -6.10 -0.77
N GLU A 165 -9.24 -6.34 0.00
CA GLU A 165 -10.27 -5.34 0.31
C GLU A 165 -10.02 -4.74 1.69
N GLU A 166 -9.71 -3.44 1.69
CA GLU A 166 -9.53 -2.65 2.92
C GLU A 166 -10.77 -1.79 3.16
N GLN A 167 -11.04 -1.54 4.43
CA GLN A 167 -12.11 -0.67 4.85
C GLN A 167 -11.59 0.34 5.87
N LEU A 168 -11.61 1.63 5.51
CA LEU A 168 -11.15 2.71 6.36
C LEU A 168 -12.32 3.63 6.73
N VAL A 169 -12.33 4.09 7.98
CA VAL A 169 -13.38 4.99 8.48
C VAL A 169 -12.85 6.41 8.55
N VAL A 170 -13.52 7.33 7.85
CA VAL A 170 -13.20 8.75 7.85
C VAL A 170 -14.46 9.53 8.23
N ALA A 171 -14.40 10.33 9.26
CA ALA A 171 -15.51 11.12 9.81
C ALA A 171 -16.80 10.28 10.01
N GLY A 172 -16.65 9.04 10.47
CA GLY A 172 -17.76 8.11 10.70
C GLY A 172 -18.31 7.41 9.46
N ARG A 173 -17.88 7.77 8.25
CA ARG A 173 -18.22 7.08 7.01
C ARG A 173 -17.17 6.04 6.67
N SER A 174 -17.61 4.85 6.28
CA SER A 174 -16.74 3.76 5.83
C SER A 174 -16.50 3.87 4.32
N PHE A 175 -15.23 3.78 3.93
CA PHE A 175 -14.78 3.73 2.54
C PHE A 175 -14.10 2.39 2.27
N ARG A 176 -14.45 1.76 1.15
CA ARG A 176 -13.87 0.49 0.70
C ARG A 176 -12.80 0.74 -0.34
N TYR A 177 -11.70 0.00 -0.23
CA TYR A 177 -10.56 0.11 -1.13
C TYR A 177 -10.09 -1.25 -1.59
N ARG A 178 -9.99 -1.43 -2.90
CA ARG A 178 -9.19 -2.51 -3.49
C ARG A 178 -7.74 -2.07 -3.48
N GLN A 179 -6.90 -2.87 -2.87
CA GLN A 179 -5.46 -2.65 -2.82
C GLN A 179 -4.77 -3.74 -3.64
N PRO A 180 -4.37 -3.45 -4.90
CA PRO A 180 -3.80 -4.46 -5.79
C PRO A 180 -2.43 -4.94 -5.32
N GLU A 181 -2.17 -6.20 -5.62
CA GLU A 181 -0.85 -6.82 -5.46
C GLU A 181 0.21 -6.00 -6.21
N GLY A 182 1.33 -5.71 -5.56
CA GLY A 182 2.44 -4.94 -6.13
C GLY A 182 2.20 -3.43 -6.26
N ALA A 183 0.99 -2.91 -5.98
CA ALA A 183 0.76 -1.47 -5.91
C ALA A 183 1.20 -0.90 -4.56
N PHE A 184 1.44 0.41 -4.52
CA PHE A 184 1.70 1.11 -3.27
C PHE A 184 0.44 1.12 -2.40
N THR A 185 0.62 0.85 -1.11
CA THR A 185 -0.38 1.04 -0.05
C THR A 185 0.30 1.60 1.19
N GLN A 186 -0.43 2.36 2.00
CA GLN A 186 0.09 2.81 3.29
C GLN A 186 0.30 1.60 4.21
N PRO A 187 1.55 1.35 4.64
CA PRO A 187 1.85 0.12 5.37
C PRO A 187 1.29 0.08 6.78
N ASN A 188 0.98 1.21 7.39
CA ASN A 188 0.35 1.32 8.70
C ASN A 188 -1.10 1.78 8.52
N GLY A 189 -2.04 0.82 8.56
CA GLY A 189 -3.45 1.07 8.28
C GLY A 189 -4.10 2.00 9.31
N GLU A 190 -3.76 1.88 10.59
CA GLU A 190 -4.33 2.75 11.63
C GLU A 190 -3.84 4.19 11.51
N VAL A 191 -2.53 4.39 11.25
CA VAL A 191 -2.00 5.73 10.98
C VAL A 191 -2.55 6.28 9.67
N CYS A 192 -2.71 5.44 8.63
CA CYS A 192 -3.37 5.83 7.39
C CYS A 192 -4.76 6.42 7.66
N GLN A 193 -5.56 5.74 8.49
CA GLN A 193 -6.89 6.23 8.85
C GLN A 193 -6.83 7.56 9.62
N LYS A 194 -5.85 7.76 10.51
CA LYS A 194 -5.59 9.05 11.17
C LYS A 194 -5.22 10.15 10.16
N MET A 195 -4.33 9.83 9.20
CA MET A 195 -3.94 10.75 8.11
C MET A 195 -5.16 11.17 7.27
N LEU A 196 -6.03 10.22 6.91
CA LEU A 196 -7.24 10.50 6.15
C LEU A 196 -8.20 11.41 6.92
N ASN A 197 -8.42 11.15 8.20
CA ASN A 197 -9.27 12.00 9.05
C ASN A 197 -8.67 13.41 9.19
N TRP A 198 -7.37 13.51 9.42
CA TRP A 198 -6.68 14.79 9.50
C TRP A 198 -6.82 15.60 8.20
N ALA A 199 -6.56 14.98 7.05
CA ALA A 199 -6.68 15.65 5.74
C ALA A 199 -8.13 16.08 5.46
N PHE A 200 -9.10 15.24 5.82
CA PHE A 200 -10.53 15.53 5.69
C PHE A 200 -10.96 16.74 6.53
N GLU A 201 -10.49 16.83 7.79
CA GLU A 201 -10.79 17.98 8.66
C GLU A 201 -10.04 19.24 8.22
N ALA A 202 -8.77 19.12 7.84
CA ALA A 202 -7.95 20.23 7.38
C ALA A 202 -8.48 20.86 6.08
N LEU A 203 -9.02 20.05 5.16
CA LEU A 203 -9.66 20.55 3.95
C LEU A 203 -10.94 21.33 4.26
N GLY A 204 -11.76 20.86 5.22
CA GLY A 204 -13.06 21.43 5.51
C GLY A 204 -14.05 21.28 4.35
N GLU A 205 -15.26 21.82 4.50
CA GLU A 205 -16.25 21.91 3.42
C GLU A 205 -15.97 23.10 2.51
N ARG A 206 -16.04 22.86 1.19
CA ARG A 206 -15.69 23.86 0.18
C ARG A 206 -16.60 23.78 -1.03
N ASP A 207 -16.90 24.94 -1.60
CA ASP A 207 -17.68 25.06 -2.84
C ASP A 207 -16.80 25.12 -4.10
N ASP A 208 -15.47 25.02 -3.94
CA ASP A 208 -14.49 25.00 -5.00
C ASP A 208 -14.02 23.57 -5.34
N ASP A 209 -13.08 23.44 -6.27
CA ASP A 209 -12.56 22.17 -6.77
C ASP A 209 -11.22 21.82 -6.09
N LEU A 210 -10.97 20.53 -5.91
CA LEU A 210 -9.71 19.97 -5.45
C LEU A 210 -8.90 19.45 -6.65
N LEU A 211 -7.63 19.82 -6.70
CA LEU A 211 -6.63 19.15 -7.53
C LEU A 211 -5.86 18.16 -6.68
N GLU A 212 -5.84 16.89 -7.06
CA GLU A 212 -5.02 15.88 -6.40
C GLU A 212 -4.00 15.28 -7.35
N LEU A 213 -2.73 15.27 -6.93
CA LEU A 213 -1.62 14.67 -7.65
C LEU A 213 -1.18 13.39 -6.96
N TYR A 214 -0.76 12.39 -7.76
CA TYR A 214 -0.29 11.10 -7.24
C TYR A 214 -1.34 10.35 -6.39
N CYS A 215 -2.59 10.37 -6.82
CA CYS A 215 -3.72 9.87 -6.02
C CYS A 215 -3.66 8.36 -5.71
N GLY A 216 -2.76 7.61 -6.35
CA GLY A 216 -2.62 6.17 -6.14
C GLY A 216 -3.91 5.42 -6.49
N ASN A 217 -4.38 4.60 -5.56
CA ASN A 217 -5.67 3.90 -5.67
C ASN A 217 -6.86 4.73 -5.17
N GLY A 218 -6.71 6.04 -5.01
CA GLY A 218 -7.75 6.94 -4.54
C GLY A 218 -7.88 7.01 -3.01
N ASN A 219 -6.80 6.70 -2.29
CA ASN A 219 -6.82 6.60 -0.84
C ASN A 219 -7.33 7.87 -0.15
N PHE A 220 -6.81 9.04 -0.54
CA PHE A 220 -7.27 10.35 -0.06
C PHE A 220 -8.41 10.90 -0.92
N THR A 221 -8.41 10.63 -2.21
CA THR A 221 -9.40 11.11 -3.18
C THR A 221 -10.83 10.88 -2.71
N LEU A 222 -11.14 9.64 -2.27
CA LEU A 222 -12.50 9.24 -1.93
C LEU A 222 -13.09 10.07 -0.77
N PRO A 223 -12.44 10.16 0.41
CA PRO A 223 -12.98 10.97 1.49
C PRO A 223 -12.97 12.47 1.16
N LEU A 224 -11.91 12.98 0.52
CA LEU A 224 -11.79 14.41 0.21
C LEU A 224 -12.83 14.86 -0.82
N ALA A 225 -13.21 13.98 -1.77
CA ALA A 225 -14.25 14.28 -2.74
C ALA A 225 -15.62 14.61 -2.10
N THR A 226 -15.87 14.11 -0.90
CA THR A 226 -17.12 14.40 -0.19
C THR A 226 -17.17 15.80 0.44
N ARG A 227 -16.07 16.55 0.37
CA ARG A 227 -15.92 17.90 0.98
C ARG A 227 -15.85 19.04 -0.05
N VAL A 228 -15.78 18.71 -1.32
CA VAL A 228 -15.54 19.67 -2.40
C VAL A 228 -16.57 19.53 -3.51
N ARG A 229 -16.68 20.54 -4.37
CA ARG A 229 -17.57 20.48 -5.52
C ARG A 229 -17.16 19.37 -6.50
N ARG A 230 -15.89 19.30 -6.87
CA ARG A 230 -15.31 18.30 -7.79
C ARG A 230 -13.85 18.03 -7.45
N VAL A 231 -13.38 16.87 -7.82
CA VAL A 231 -11.95 16.50 -7.77
C VAL A 231 -11.45 16.23 -9.18
N LEU A 232 -10.30 16.83 -9.52
CA LEU A 232 -9.46 16.37 -10.63
C LEU A 232 -8.26 15.64 -10.03
N ALA A 233 -8.22 14.33 -10.19
CA ALA A 233 -7.16 13.48 -9.66
C ALA A 233 -6.25 12.93 -10.76
N THR A 234 -4.93 12.83 -10.50
CA THR A 234 -3.99 12.27 -11.46
C THR A 234 -3.11 11.19 -10.84
N GLU A 235 -2.85 10.15 -11.63
CA GLU A 235 -1.97 9.03 -11.29
C GLU A 235 -1.33 8.48 -12.57
N ILE A 236 -0.06 8.07 -12.51
CA ILE A 236 0.66 7.53 -13.67
C ILE A 236 0.56 6.01 -13.79
N SER A 237 0.47 5.30 -12.67
CA SER A 237 0.40 3.83 -12.63
C SER A 237 -0.95 3.34 -13.15
N LYS A 238 -0.93 2.51 -14.21
CA LYS A 238 -2.16 1.92 -14.76
C LYS A 238 -2.90 1.05 -13.73
N THR A 239 -2.16 0.31 -12.92
CA THR A 239 -2.74 -0.57 -11.89
C THR A 239 -3.45 0.26 -10.83
N SER A 240 -2.82 1.34 -10.35
CA SER A 240 -3.39 2.24 -9.36
C SER A 240 -4.62 2.97 -9.90
N VAL A 241 -4.56 3.49 -11.14
CA VAL A 241 -5.71 4.13 -11.81
C VAL A 241 -6.90 3.16 -11.91
N ASN A 242 -6.68 1.92 -12.35
CA ASN A 242 -7.76 0.93 -12.45
C ASN A 242 -8.36 0.62 -11.08
N ALA A 243 -7.54 0.52 -10.04
CA ALA A 243 -8.02 0.32 -8.67
C ALA A 243 -8.81 1.53 -8.17
N ALA A 244 -8.31 2.75 -8.42
CA ALA A 244 -9.00 3.98 -8.03
C ALA A 244 -10.37 4.11 -8.70
N LEU A 245 -10.48 3.82 -10.01
CA LEU A 245 -11.78 3.82 -10.72
C LEU A 245 -12.76 2.82 -10.11
N ALA A 246 -12.30 1.60 -9.81
CA ALA A 246 -13.14 0.61 -9.13
C ALA A 246 -13.54 1.06 -7.72
N ASN A 247 -12.62 1.70 -6.98
CA ASN A 247 -12.90 2.23 -5.65
C ASN A 247 -13.90 3.40 -5.68
N ILE A 248 -13.81 4.28 -6.68
CA ILE A 248 -14.78 5.36 -6.90
C ILE A 248 -16.18 4.77 -7.13
N GLU A 249 -16.29 3.79 -8.00
CA GLU A 249 -17.56 3.08 -8.30
C GLU A 249 -18.12 2.37 -7.05
N ASP A 250 -17.27 1.57 -6.36
CA ASP A 250 -17.68 0.79 -5.17
C ASP A 250 -18.14 1.67 -4.01
N ASN A 251 -17.71 2.94 -3.94
CA ASN A 251 -18.11 3.91 -2.92
C ASN A 251 -19.24 4.85 -3.36
N GLY A 252 -19.69 4.78 -4.62
CA GLY A 252 -20.76 5.59 -5.16
C GLY A 252 -20.45 7.10 -5.16
N ILE A 253 -19.23 7.48 -5.53
CA ILE A 253 -18.78 8.86 -5.62
C ILE A 253 -18.74 9.26 -7.09
N ASP A 254 -19.42 10.33 -7.44
CA ASP A 254 -19.68 10.75 -8.84
C ASP A 254 -19.03 12.08 -9.25
N ASN A 255 -18.36 12.76 -8.31
CA ASN A 255 -17.74 14.07 -8.54
C ASN A 255 -16.20 14.01 -8.72
N ILE A 256 -15.66 12.86 -9.06
CA ILE A 256 -14.21 12.65 -9.28
C ILE A 256 -13.94 12.42 -10.76
N GLU A 257 -13.10 13.27 -11.35
CA GLU A 257 -12.49 13.03 -12.65
C GLU A 257 -11.06 12.53 -12.45
N LEU A 258 -10.81 11.27 -12.78
CA LEU A 258 -9.50 10.63 -12.62
C LEU A 258 -8.80 10.46 -13.97
N VAL A 259 -7.59 10.99 -14.09
CA VAL A 259 -6.84 10.95 -15.34
C VAL A 259 -5.48 10.26 -15.13
N ARG A 260 -5.16 9.32 -16.03
CA ARG A 260 -3.84 8.72 -16.04
C ARG A 260 -2.82 9.68 -16.66
N LEU A 261 -2.18 10.49 -15.81
CA LEU A 261 -1.27 11.55 -16.20
C LEU A 261 -0.21 11.76 -15.14
N SER A 262 1.00 12.19 -15.51
CA SER A 262 1.98 12.65 -14.52
C SER A 262 1.68 14.08 -14.06
N ALA A 263 2.20 14.47 -12.90
CA ALA A 263 2.07 15.83 -12.39
C ALA A 263 2.67 16.87 -13.37
N GLU A 264 3.81 16.53 -14.00
CA GLU A 264 4.47 17.39 -14.99
C GLU A 264 3.62 17.56 -16.25
N GLU A 265 2.99 16.47 -16.74
CA GLU A 265 2.10 16.53 -17.89
C GLU A 265 0.87 17.39 -17.59
N LEU A 266 0.28 17.24 -16.39
CA LEU A 266 -0.84 18.07 -15.96
C LEU A 266 -0.44 19.55 -15.86
N THR A 267 0.71 19.86 -15.25
CA THR A 267 1.23 21.23 -15.16
C THR A 267 1.41 21.84 -16.54
N GLN A 268 1.91 21.08 -17.53
CA GLN A 268 2.02 21.55 -18.91
C GLN A 268 0.63 21.81 -19.54
N ALA A 269 -0.37 20.98 -19.23
CA ALA A 269 -1.73 21.17 -19.72
C ALA A 269 -2.39 22.41 -19.12
N LEU A 270 -2.25 22.63 -17.80
CA LEU A 270 -2.79 23.80 -17.11
C LEU A 270 -2.16 25.10 -17.59
N ASN A 271 -0.86 25.07 -17.95
CA ASN A 271 -0.14 26.21 -18.53
C ASN A 271 -0.31 26.33 -20.07
N GLU A 272 -1.19 25.54 -20.68
CA GLU A 272 -1.45 25.53 -22.13
C GLU A 272 -0.19 25.30 -23.00
N VAL A 273 0.85 24.66 -22.47
CA VAL A 273 2.11 24.39 -23.17
C VAL A 273 1.88 23.46 -24.38
N ARG A 274 1.04 22.42 -24.17
CA ARG A 274 0.61 21.50 -25.23
C ARG A 274 -0.67 20.77 -24.86
N PRO A 275 -1.47 20.32 -25.85
CA PRO A 275 -2.64 19.50 -25.58
C PRO A 275 -2.26 18.06 -25.21
N PHE A 276 -3.06 17.44 -24.34
CA PHE A 276 -2.95 16.04 -23.97
C PHE A 276 -4.24 15.30 -24.35
N ARG A 277 -4.12 14.24 -25.15
CA ARG A 277 -5.27 13.46 -25.62
C ARG A 277 -6.14 12.93 -24.47
N ARG A 278 -5.49 12.60 -23.32
CA ARG A 278 -6.19 12.08 -22.16
C ARG A 278 -7.04 13.11 -21.43
N LEU A 279 -6.81 14.40 -21.70
CA LEU A 279 -7.57 15.53 -21.15
C LEU A 279 -8.58 16.10 -22.15
N ALA A 280 -8.67 15.56 -23.36
CA ALA A 280 -9.49 16.14 -24.45
C ALA A 280 -11.00 16.21 -24.13
N HIS A 281 -11.48 15.42 -23.18
CA HIS A 281 -12.87 15.41 -22.72
C HIS A 281 -13.10 16.27 -21.48
N ILE A 282 -12.04 16.86 -20.91
CA ILE A 282 -12.08 17.64 -19.66
C ILE A 282 -11.87 19.12 -20.02
N ASP A 283 -12.83 19.94 -19.68
CA ASP A 283 -12.65 21.38 -19.73
C ASP A 283 -11.93 21.88 -18.46
N LEU A 284 -10.61 21.93 -18.52
CA LEU A 284 -9.76 22.38 -17.41
C LEU A 284 -10.07 23.82 -16.99
N LYS A 285 -10.57 24.67 -17.90
CA LYS A 285 -10.91 26.07 -17.61
C LYS A 285 -12.18 26.20 -16.76
N SER A 286 -13.00 25.16 -16.73
CA SER A 286 -14.21 25.13 -15.88
C SER A 286 -13.90 24.84 -14.41
N TYR A 287 -12.66 24.38 -14.08
CA TYR A 287 -12.25 24.12 -12.71
C TYR A 287 -11.86 25.40 -11.98
N GLN A 288 -12.26 25.46 -10.72
CA GLN A 288 -11.92 26.53 -9.78
C GLN A 288 -11.18 25.90 -8.60
N PHE A 289 -9.88 25.59 -8.80
CA PHE A 289 -9.09 24.93 -7.78
C PHE A 289 -8.83 25.87 -6.60
N GLY A 290 -9.44 25.58 -5.47
CA GLY A 290 -9.20 26.28 -4.19
C GLY A 290 -8.23 25.51 -3.29
N SER A 291 -7.95 24.25 -3.62
CA SER A 291 -7.03 23.39 -2.86
C SER A 291 -6.26 22.47 -3.78
N ILE A 292 -5.01 22.16 -3.36
CA ILE A 292 -4.15 21.16 -4.02
C ILE A 292 -3.71 20.18 -2.95
N PHE A 293 -3.87 18.89 -3.24
CA PHE A 293 -3.37 17.79 -2.43
C PHE A 293 -2.31 17.00 -3.20
N VAL A 294 -1.15 16.68 -2.55
CA VAL A 294 0.00 16.05 -3.20
C VAL A 294 0.51 14.88 -2.37
#